data_1eff2d2ebc242a3751479ccfe6de24c7
#
_entry.id   1eff2d2ebc242a3751479ccfe6de24c7
#
_cell.length_a   1.000
_cell.length_b   1.000
_cell.length_c   1.000
_cell.angle_alpha   90.00
_cell.angle_beta   90.00
_cell.angle_gamma   90.00
#
_symmetry.space_group_name_H-M   'P 1'
#
loop_
_entity.id
_entity.type
_entity.pdbx_description
1 polymer ?
#
loop_
_entity_poly.entity_id
_entity_poly.type
_entity_poly.pdbx_seq_one_letter_code
_entity_poly.pdbx_strand_id
1 'polypeptide(L)' 'DSNGAELMDGDSVTVIKDLKVKGSSMVIKRGTKVKSIRLTENPEEVDCKIDGSSIVLKTCFLKK' A
#
# COMPACT_ATOMS: atom_id res chain seq x y z
N ASP A 1 -5.08 5.10 6.98
CA ASP A 1 -5.59 3.95 6.21
C ASP A 1 -7.09 4.10 5.97
N SER A 2 -7.71 3.09 5.42
CA SER A 2 -9.13 3.11 5.07
C SER A 2 -10.06 3.26 6.28
N ASN A 3 -9.58 2.94 7.47
CA ASN A 3 -10.34 3.06 8.72
C ASN A 3 -9.98 4.30 9.52
N GLY A 4 -9.20 5.20 8.95
CA GLY A 4 -8.75 6.41 9.63
C GLY A 4 -7.56 6.22 10.57
N ALA A 5 -7.00 5.02 10.65
CA ALA A 5 -5.81 4.80 11.46
C ALA A 5 -4.60 5.43 10.79
N GLU A 6 -3.75 6.05 11.59
CA GLU A 6 -2.54 6.66 11.08
C GLU A 6 -1.50 5.61 10.75
N LEU A 7 -0.91 5.70 9.56
CA LEU A 7 0.16 4.81 9.13
C LEU A 7 1.51 5.45 9.39
N MET A 8 2.48 4.61 9.74
CA MET A 8 3.84 5.04 10.05
C MET A 8 4.84 4.20 9.26
N ASP A 9 6.06 4.70 9.13
CA ASP A 9 7.13 3.95 8.48
C ASP A 9 7.32 2.60 9.18
N GLY A 10 7.42 1.55 8.40
CA GLY A 10 7.61 0.22 8.90
C GLY A 10 6.34 -0.54 9.26
N ASP A 11 5.18 0.11 9.18
CA ASP A 11 3.90 -0.55 9.47
C ASP A 11 3.60 -1.62 8.43
N SER A 12 2.81 -2.60 8.86
CA SER A 12 2.26 -3.62 7.96
C SER A 12 0.80 -3.30 7.70
N VAL A 13 0.38 -3.44 6.46
CA VAL A 13 -1.00 -3.17 6.05
C VAL A 13 -1.51 -4.29 5.16
N THR A 14 -2.83 -4.38 5.05
CA THR A 14 -3.49 -5.32 4.16
C THR A 14 -4.22 -4.55 3.08
N VAL A 15 -4.07 -4.98 1.84
CA VAL A 15 -4.79 -4.39 0.71
C VAL A 15 -6.25 -4.86 0.77
N ILE A 16 -7.19 -3.93 0.71
CA ILE A 16 -8.61 -4.23 0.84
C ILE A 16 -9.36 -4.22 -0.48
N LYS A 17 -8.67 -3.94 -1.58
CA LYS A 17 -9.24 -3.91 -2.93
C LYS A 17 -8.25 -4.50 -3.91
N ASP A 18 -8.76 -5.00 -5.03
CA ASP A 18 -7.91 -5.37 -6.14
C ASP A 18 -7.37 -4.09 -6.79
N LEU A 19 -6.04 -3.97 -6.84
CA LEU A 19 -5.38 -2.78 -7.37
C LEU A 19 -4.54 -3.13 -8.58
N LYS A 20 -4.67 -2.33 -9.62
CA LYS A 20 -3.84 -2.46 -10.80
C LYS A 20 -2.69 -1.48 -10.71
N VAL A 21 -1.46 -2.00 -10.81
CA VAL A 21 -0.28 -1.17 -10.74
C VAL A 21 -0.10 -0.43 -12.06
N LYS A 22 -0.03 0.89 -11.97
CA LYS A 22 0.11 1.74 -13.15
C LYS A 22 1.49 1.53 -13.79
N GLY A 23 1.52 1.34 -15.10
CA GLY A 23 2.76 1.12 -15.82
C GLY A 23 3.30 -0.30 -15.75
N SER A 24 2.56 -1.22 -15.17
CA SER A 24 2.94 -2.62 -15.04
C SER A 24 1.74 -3.51 -15.30
N SER A 25 2.00 -4.77 -15.66
CA SER A 25 0.93 -5.78 -15.76
C SER A 25 0.58 -6.39 -14.41
N MET A 26 1.25 -5.96 -13.34
CA MET A 26 1.03 -6.48 -12.01
C MET A 26 -0.33 -6.05 -11.46
N VAL A 27 -1.03 -6.99 -10.83
CA VAL A 27 -2.27 -6.73 -10.11
C VAL A 27 -2.07 -7.16 -8.66
N ILE A 28 -2.36 -6.24 -7.74
CA ILE A 28 -2.32 -6.54 -6.32
C ILE A 28 -3.73 -6.88 -5.88
N LYS A 29 -3.92 -8.11 -5.43
CA LYS A 29 -5.24 -8.57 -5.07
C LYS A 29 -5.59 -8.23 -3.63
N ARG A 30 -6.88 -8.11 -3.37
CA ARG A 30 -7.40 -7.93 -2.03
C ARG A 30 -6.89 -9.03 -1.10
N GLY A 31 -6.53 -8.65 0.11
CA GLY A 31 -5.99 -9.58 1.09
C GLY A 31 -4.47 -9.69 1.05
N THR A 32 -3.81 -9.02 0.10
CA THR A 32 -2.35 -9.00 0.04
C THR A 32 -1.81 -8.24 1.24
N LYS A 33 -0.87 -8.85 1.96
CA LYS A 33 -0.21 -8.20 3.10
C LYS A 33 1.06 -7.52 2.63
N VAL A 34 1.21 -6.28 3.03
CA VAL A 34 2.38 -5.46 2.71
C VAL A 34 3.08 -5.11 4.00
N LYS A 35 4.36 -5.44 4.09
CA LYS A 35 5.18 -5.15 5.27
C LYS A 35 6.11 -3.98 5.00
N SER A 36 6.44 -3.25 6.06
CA SER A 36 7.44 -2.18 6.01
C SER A 36 7.12 -1.12 4.97
N ILE A 37 5.91 -0.58 5.04
CA ILE A 37 5.55 0.56 4.19
C ILE A 37 6.37 1.78 4.58
N ARG A 38 6.50 2.71 3.66
CA ARG A 38 7.14 4.01 3.91
C ARG A 38 6.18 5.13 3.58
N LEU A 39 6.18 6.14 4.42
CA LEU A 39 5.41 7.34 4.15
C LEU A 39 6.08 8.15 3.05
N THR A 40 5.27 8.84 2.26
CA THR A 40 5.74 9.74 1.20
C THR A 40 5.42 11.18 1.60
N GLU A 41 5.78 12.13 0.76
CA GLU A 41 5.40 13.54 0.97
C GLU A 41 3.88 13.72 0.92
N ASN A 42 3.17 12.84 0.24
CA ASN A 42 1.73 12.87 0.17
C ASN A 42 1.15 11.98 1.26
N PRO A 43 0.41 12.54 2.24
CA PRO A 43 -0.14 11.75 3.35
C PRO A 43 -1.18 10.73 2.90
N GLU A 44 -1.68 10.83 1.69
CA GLU A 44 -2.65 9.88 1.14
C GLU A 44 -2.01 8.72 0.40
N GLU A 45 -0.67 8.69 0.33
CA GLU A 45 0.06 7.65 -0.38
C GLU A 45 1.16 7.08 0.49
N VAL A 46 1.46 5.81 0.27
CA VAL A 46 2.60 5.15 0.91
C VAL A 46 3.40 4.41 -0.15
N ASP A 47 4.70 4.35 0.07
CA ASP A 47 5.60 3.57 -0.77
C ASP A 47 5.75 2.20 -0.12
N CYS A 48 5.62 1.16 -0.92
CA CYS A 48 5.78 -0.20 -0.44
C CYS A 48 6.53 -1.03 -1.46
N LYS A 49 7.10 -2.14 -1.01
CA LYS A 49 7.87 -3.02 -1.86
C LYS A 49 7.17 -4.36 -1.94
N ILE A 50 6.79 -4.75 -3.15
CA ILE A 50 6.12 -6.02 -3.41
C ILE A 50 6.91 -6.74 -4.51
N ASP A 51 7.34 -7.97 -4.22
CA ASP A 51 8.13 -8.80 -5.14
C ASP A 51 9.38 -8.07 -5.68
N GLY A 52 10.02 -7.28 -4.81
CA GLY A 52 11.21 -6.54 -5.18
C GLY A 52 10.96 -5.25 -5.94
N SER A 53 9.71 -4.90 -6.19
CA SER A 53 9.36 -3.68 -6.92
C SER A 53 8.78 -2.63 -5.97
N SER A 54 9.26 -1.40 -6.09
CA SER A 54 8.71 -0.29 -5.32
C SER A 54 7.41 0.18 -5.95
N ILE A 55 6.36 0.23 -5.16
CA ILE A 55 5.01 0.57 -5.62
C ILE A 55 4.42 1.60 -4.67
N VAL A 56 3.78 2.62 -5.22
CA VAL A 56 3.06 3.62 -4.43
C VAL A 56 1.59 3.24 -4.42
N LEU A 57 1.03 3.12 -3.21
CA LEU A 57 -0.37 2.78 -3.02
C LEU A 57 -1.08 3.88 -2.23
N LYS A 58 -2.36 4.06 -2.53
CA LYS A 58 -3.18 5.01 -1.78
C LYS A 58 -3.61 4.40 -0.45
N THR A 59 -3.54 5.18 0.62
CA THR A 59 -3.88 4.71 1.96
C THR A 59 -5.33 4.27 2.09
N CYS A 60 -6.23 4.84 1.29
CA CYS A 60 -7.65 4.46 1.32
C CYS A 60 -7.91 3.02 0.87
N PHE A 61 -6.94 2.39 0.22
CA PHE A 61 -7.04 0.99 -0.20
C PHE A 61 -6.33 0.04 0.76
N LEU A 62 -5.84 0.54 1.88
CA LEU A 62 -5.06 -0.21 2.84
C LEU A 62 -5.72 -0.23 4.20
N LYS A 63 -5.53 -1.33 4.92
CA LYS A 63 -6.03 -1.51 6.28
C LYS A 63 -4.87 -1.96 7.15
N LYS A 64 -4.72 -1.28 8.26
CA LYS A 64 -3.69 -1.60 9.24
C LYS A 64 -4.00 -2.89 10.01
#